data_097906b5125142c71a5810783a03af02
#
_entry.id   097906b5125142c71a5810783a03af02
#
_cell.length_a   1.000
_cell.length_b   1.000
_cell.length_c   1.000
_cell.angle_alpha   90.00
_cell.angle_beta   90.00
_cell.angle_gamma   90.00
#
_symmetry.space_group_name_H-M   'P 1'
#
loop_
_entity.id
_entity.type
_entity.pdbx_description
1 polymer ?
#
loop_
_entity_poly.entity_id
_entity_poly.type
_entity_poly.pdbx_seq_one_letter_code
_entity_poly.pdbx_strand_id
1 'polypeptide(L)'
;KPIDLKGKEILMFKIEEDVKKDIIDKAKATLVEKESLSEVGSNLIEGYADAIAVSSSQYDMLDEEIKDFKANTKIIHTSTHVIKTASIDDTQSKYNVEGKAFNIYITGIDTSGNISNVARSDANIIATVNLNTHEILLTSIPRDYYVTLHRYGAKDKLTHSGIYGVNETVTTVEDLLDIDINYYVRVNFTTVIKLVDELGGIEVNSDYAFTTNGTHYSFKKGINYLDGDAALAFSRERYSFEDGDNQRVKNQQKVISAIIDKVTSSTTILTKYTSILSALEGSFQTNIGQAELSKIVKDQLNTMPSWTIKSNSLTGTGDYASTYSMGSQELYVMRPDETSVKTATQKINEVLGK
;
A
#
# COMPACT_ATOMS: atom_id res chain seq x y z
N LYS A 1 29.33 -15.79 17.58
CA LYS A 1 30.51 -15.13 16.98
C LYS A 1 30.05 -14.39 15.74
N PRO A 2 30.53 -13.15 15.47
CA PRO A 2 30.27 -12.52 14.19
C PRO A 2 30.77 -13.43 13.06
N ILE A 3 29.99 -13.56 12.00
CA ILE A 3 30.42 -14.33 10.82
C ILE A 3 31.47 -13.44 10.11
N ASP A 4 32.66 -14.02 9.91
CA ASP A 4 33.72 -13.34 9.14
C ASP A 4 33.43 -13.55 7.64
N LEU A 5 33.05 -12.46 6.97
CA LEU A 5 32.75 -12.46 5.53
C LEU A 5 33.94 -12.03 4.69
N LYS A 6 35.09 -11.75 5.28
CA LYS A 6 36.30 -11.31 4.56
C LYS A 6 36.72 -12.35 3.52
N GLY A 7 36.79 -11.90 2.27
CA GLY A 7 37.16 -12.75 1.14
C GLY A 7 36.06 -13.74 0.70
N LYS A 8 34.85 -13.65 1.26
CA LYS A 8 33.68 -14.43 0.87
C LYS A 8 32.93 -13.74 -0.27
N GLU A 9 32.07 -14.51 -0.95
CA GLU A 9 31.13 -13.99 -1.90
C GLU A 9 29.78 -13.75 -1.22
N ILE A 10 29.22 -12.56 -1.45
CA ILE A 10 27.88 -12.18 -0.99
C ILE A 10 27.02 -12.02 -2.24
N LEU A 11 25.97 -12.83 -2.38
CA LEU A 11 25.07 -12.74 -3.52
C LEU A 11 24.08 -11.58 -3.32
N MET A 12 23.72 -10.93 -4.42
CA MET A 12 22.75 -9.82 -4.41
C MET A 12 21.95 -9.77 -5.71
N PHE A 13 20.86 -9.00 -5.69
CA PHE A 13 20.06 -8.68 -6.85
C PHE A 13 19.60 -7.21 -6.78
N LYS A 14 19.99 -6.41 -7.79
CA LYS A 14 19.58 -5.01 -7.96
C LYS A 14 19.71 -4.16 -6.68
N ILE A 15 20.91 -4.02 -6.17
CA ILE A 15 21.23 -3.13 -5.04
C ILE A 15 21.87 -1.83 -5.57
N GLU A 16 21.50 -0.71 -5.00
CA GLU A 16 22.04 0.61 -5.35
C GLU A 16 23.57 0.69 -5.12
N GLU A 17 24.27 1.43 -5.96
CA GLU A 17 25.74 1.47 -5.99
C GLU A 17 26.37 2.00 -4.70
N ASP A 18 25.75 2.95 -4.02
CA ASP A 18 26.22 3.47 -2.74
C ASP A 18 26.11 2.42 -1.62
N VAL A 19 25.02 1.59 -1.65
CA VAL A 19 24.85 0.47 -0.74
C VAL A 19 25.84 -0.64 -1.02
N LYS A 20 26.10 -0.97 -2.30
CA LYS A 20 27.14 -1.94 -2.70
C LYS A 20 28.49 -1.55 -2.11
N LYS A 21 28.87 -0.27 -2.26
CA LYS A 21 30.14 0.26 -1.74
C LYS A 21 30.24 0.11 -0.22
N ASP A 22 29.19 0.47 0.51
CA ASP A 22 29.15 0.34 1.98
C ASP A 22 29.32 -1.13 2.43
N ILE A 23 28.66 -2.07 1.74
CA ILE A 23 28.77 -3.50 2.04
C ILE A 23 30.21 -3.99 1.80
N ILE A 24 30.81 -3.64 0.65
CA ILE A 24 32.18 -4.04 0.31
C ILE A 24 33.16 -3.50 1.35
N ASP A 25 33.05 -2.22 1.72
CA ASP A 25 33.93 -1.56 2.67
C ASP A 25 33.85 -2.18 4.08
N LYS A 26 32.63 -2.57 4.52
CA LYS A 26 32.39 -3.15 5.85
C LYS A 26 32.71 -4.63 5.93
N ALA A 27 32.23 -5.42 4.96
CA ALA A 27 32.38 -6.87 4.96
C ALA A 27 33.71 -7.32 4.39
N LYS A 28 34.39 -6.50 3.57
CA LYS A 28 35.61 -6.86 2.79
C LYS A 28 35.38 -8.14 1.97
N ALA A 29 34.18 -8.27 1.45
CA ALA A 29 33.69 -9.38 0.64
C ALA A 29 33.52 -8.95 -0.81
N THR A 30 33.36 -9.91 -1.69
CA THR A 30 33.01 -9.68 -3.10
C THR A 30 31.51 -9.75 -3.26
N LEU A 31 30.89 -8.76 -3.92
CA LEU A 31 29.47 -8.81 -4.27
C LEU A 31 29.31 -9.49 -5.64
N VAL A 32 28.41 -10.44 -5.74
CA VAL A 32 28.06 -11.16 -6.97
C VAL A 32 26.58 -10.94 -7.28
N GLU A 33 26.31 -10.25 -8.37
CA GLU A 33 24.94 -9.99 -8.81
C GLU A 33 24.37 -11.21 -9.54
N LYS A 34 23.13 -11.57 -9.22
CA LYS A 34 22.39 -12.69 -9.81
C LYS A 34 21.28 -12.18 -10.73
N GLU A 35 20.75 -13.06 -11.58
CA GLU A 35 19.71 -12.71 -12.55
C GLU A 35 18.32 -12.55 -11.93
N SER A 36 18.10 -13.14 -10.74
CA SER A 36 16.83 -13.01 -10.02
C SER A 36 17.03 -12.98 -8.50
N LEU A 37 16.06 -12.38 -7.82
CA LEU A 37 16.02 -12.37 -6.36
C LEU A 37 15.82 -13.79 -5.80
N SER A 38 15.02 -14.60 -6.48
CA SER A 38 14.81 -16.00 -6.09
C SER A 38 16.09 -16.82 -6.12
N GLU A 39 16.94 -16.63 -7.15
CA GLU A 39 18.24 -17.29 -7.23
C GLU A 39 19.13 -16.92 -6.04
N VAL A 40 19.13 -15.63 -5.64
CA VAL A 40 19.85 -15.18 -4.44
C VAL A 40 19.39 -15.90 -3.19
N GLY A 41 18.07 -15.98 -2.98
CA GLY A 41 17.48 -16.64 -1.82
C GLY A 41 17.68 -18.15 -1.82
N SER A 42 17.45 -18.82 -2.94
CA SER A 42 17.62 -20.28 -3.06
C SER A 42 19.06 -20.71 -2.84
N ASN A 43 20.03 -20.01 -3.40
CA ASN A 43 21.45 -20.31 -3.21
C ASN A 43 21.86 -20.20 -1.71
N LEU A 44 21.26 -19.27 -0.95
CA LEU A 44 21.50 -19.19 0.49
C LEU A 44 20.91 -20.40 1.24
N ILE A 45 19.66 -20.76 0.96
CA ILE A 45 18.97 -21.88 1.62
C ILE A 45 19.62 -23.22 1.29
N GLU A 46 20.07 -23.40 0.06
CA GLU A 46 20.74 -24.63 -0.40
C GLU A 46 22.22 -24.71 0.00
N GLY A 47 22.75 -23.64 0.62
CA GLY A 47 24.12 -23.62 1.12
C GLY A 47 25.18 -23.36 0.05
N TYR A 48 24.80 -22.87 -1.13
CA TYR A 48 25.73 -22.45 -2.19
C TYR A 48 26.27 -21.04 -1.97
N ALA A 49 25.68 -20.28 -1.05
CA ALA A 49 26.16 -18.97 -0.64
C ALA A 49 26.33 -18.90 0.88
N ASP A 50 27.40 -18.25 1.34
CA ASP A 50 27.63 -18.00 2.76
C ASP A 50 26.75 -16.86 3.30
N ALA A 51 26.43 -15.88 2.45
CA ALA A 51 25.60 -14.73 2.80
C ALA A 51 24.96 -14.11 1.55
N ILE A 52 23.90 -13.35 1.78
CA ILE A 52 23.25 -12.52 0.77
C ILE A 52 23.12 -11.07 1.27
N ALA A 53 23.06 -10.14 0.36
CA ALA A 53 22.73 -8.75 0.63
C ALA A 53 21.41 -8.41 -0.05
N VAL A 54 20.42 -8.03 0.74
CA VAL A 54 19.06 -7.75 0.28
C VAL A 54 18.48 -6.57 1.05
N SER A 55 17.59 -5.80 0.45
CA SER A 55 16.77 -4.83 1.18
C SER A 55 15.77 -5.53 2.08
N SER A 56 15.20 -4.82 3.07
CA SER A 56 14.10 -5.37 3.89
C SER A 56 12.92 -5.84 3.04
N SER A 57 12.56 -5.07 2.02
CA SER A 57 11.48 -5.46 1.10
C SER A 57 11.80 -6.71 0.30
N GLN A 58 13.04 -6.85 -0.18
CA GLN A 58 13.49 -8.08 -0.86
C GLN A 58 13.51 -9.28 0.08
N TYR A 59 13.89 -9.07 1.35
CA TYR A 59 13.86 -10.11 2.38
C TYR A 59 12.43 -10.61 2.64
N ASP A 60 11.45 -9.70 2.68
CA ASP A 60 10.04 -10.04 2.82
C ASP A 60 9.50 -10.78 1.58
N MET A 61 9.92 -10.36 0.38
CA MET A 61 9.55 -11.05 -0.88
C MET A 61 10.11 -12.49 -0.92
N LEU A 62 11.34 -12.70 -0.46
CA LEU A 62 11.93 -14.04 -0.37
C LEU A 62 11.18 -14.94 0.62
N ASP A 63 10.68 -14.41 1.73
CA ASP A 63 9.91 -15.16 2.71
C ASP A 63 8.53 -15.60 2.20
N GLU A 64 7.95 -14.86 1.25
CA GLU A 64 6.71 -15.27 0.59
C GLU A 64 6.94 -16.35 -0.47
N GLU A 65 8.06 -16.28 -1.18
CA GLU A 65 8.37 -17.18 -2.30
C GLU A 65 9.06 -18.47 -1.85
N ILE A 66 9.89 -18.41 -0.82
CA ILE A 66 10.66 -19.54 -0.32
C ILE A 66 10.13 -19.94 1.05
N LYS A 67 9.56 -21.14 1.14
CA LYS A 67 8.98 -21.65 2.37
C LYS A 67 9.95 -21.57 3.55
N ASP A 68 9.48 -20.99 4.66
CA ASP A 68 10.23 -20.86 5.91
C ASP A 68 11.57 -20.10 5.75
N PHE A 69 11.70 -19.18 4.79
CA PHE A 69 12.95 -18.46 4.50
C PHE A 69 13.48 -17.71 5.73
N LYS A 70 12.65 -16.92 6.39
CA LYS A 70 13.03 -16.19 7.62
C LYS A 70 13.36 -17.11 8.78
N ALA A 71 12.69 -18.25 8.89
CA ALA A 71 12.96 -19.22 9.96
C ALA A 71 14.33 -19.92 9.77
N ASN A 72 14.78 -20.08 8.54
CA ASN A 72 16.03 -20.76 8.19
C ASN A 72 17.21 -19.81 7.94
N THR A 73 16.99 -18.49 8.05
CA THR A 73 18.02 -17.48 7.84
C THR A 73 18.22 -16.60 9.06
N LYS A 74 19.35 -15.91 9.12
CA LYS A 74 19.67 -15.00 10.21
C LYS A 74 20.23 -13.69 9.67
N ILE A 75 19.64 -12.59 10.11
CA ILE A 75 20.19 -11.25 9.84
C ILE A 75 21.48 -11.08 10.66
N ILE A 76 22.59 -10.88 9.98
CA ILE A 76 23.92 -10.71 10.59
C ILE A 76 24.36 -9.26 10.67
N HIS A 77 23.82 -8.41 9.81
CA HIS A 77 24.06 -6.98 9.78
C HIS A 77 22.87 -6.24 9.17
N THR A 78 22.59 -5.05 9.68
CA THR A 78 21.61 -4.12 9.13
C THR A 78 22.23 -2.74 9.02
N SER A 79 22.08 -2.09 7.86
CA SER A 79 22.39 -0.69 7.69
C SER A 79 21.21 0.05 7.06
N THR A 80 21.03 1.31 7.44
CA THR A 80 19.97 2.15 6.92
C THR A 80 20.57 3.13 5.93
N HIS A 81 20.09 3.11 4.70
CA HIS A 81 20.45 4.07 3.67
C HIS A 81 19.23 4.92 3.36
N VAL A 82 19.43 6.22 3.23
CA VAL A 82 18.40 7.12 2.72
C VAL A 82 18.37 6.93 1.22
N ILE A 83 17.40 6.15 0.74
CA ILE A 83 17.10 6.14 -0.68
C ILE A 83 16.62 7.55 -1.02
N LYS A 84 17.39 8.28 -1.83
CA LYS A 84 16.86 9.45 -2.51
C LYS A 84 15.84 8.96 -3.53
N THR A 85 14.67 8.53 -3.07
CA THR A 85 13.50 8.58 -3.92
C THR A 85 13.46 10.01 -4.42
N ALA A 86 13.35 10.20 -5.73
CA ALA A 86 12.89 11.50 -6.22
C ALA A 86 11.73 11.81 -5.31
N SER A 87 11.91 12.78 -4.39
CA SER A 87 10.83 13.33 -3.64
C SER A 87 9.70 13.42 -4.66
N ILE A 88 8.46 13.04 -4.31
CA ILE A 88 7.39 13.82 -4.88
C ILE A 88 7.93 15.19 -4.56
N ASP A 89 8.54 15.77 -5.56
CA ASP A 89 8.94 17.15 -5.46
C ASP A 89 7.79 17.70 -4.69
N ASP A 90 8.01 18.41 -3.58
CA ASP A 90 6.96 19.16 -2.95
C ASP A 90 6.29 19.99 -4.04
N THR A 91 5.82 19.29 -5.05
CA THR A 91 4.83 19.75 -5.97
C THR A 91 3.69 19.96 -5.02
N GLN A 92 3.85 21.11 -4.32
CA GLN A 92 2.77 21.89 -3.82
C GLN A 92 1.58 21.38 -4.59
N SER A 93 0.64 20.79 -3.86
CA SER A 93 -0.56 20.19 -4.41
C SER A 93 -0.85 20.87 -5.76
N LYS A 94 -0.67 20.16 -6.87
CA LYS A 94 -0.90 20.71 -8.21
C LYS A 94 -2.29 21.34 -8.30
N TYR A 95 -3.06 21.23 -7.20
CA TYR A 95 -4.44 21.62 -7.12
C TYR A 95 -4.73 22.31 -5.79
N ASN A 96 -5.08 23.54 -5.90
CA ASN A 96 -5.84 24.27 -4.92
C ASN A 96 -7.20 23.57 -4.75
N VAL A 97 -7.66 23.32 -3.52
CA VAL A 97 -9.00 22.80 -3.18
C VAL A 97 -10.14 23.67 -3.80
N GLU A 98 -9.81 24.81 -4.39
CA GLU A 98 -10.73 25.63 -5.20
C GLU A 98 -11.37 24.87 -6.38
N GLY A 99 -10.77 23.79 -6.86
CA GLY A 99 -11.33 22.92 -7.92
C GLY A 99 -12.48 22.03 -7.45
N LYS A 100 -12.75 21.91 -6.15
CA LYS A 100 -13.90 21.20 -5.53
C LYS A 100 -14.05 19.72 -5.89
N ALA A 101 -13.27 19.14 -6.81
CA ALA A 101 -13.22 17.71 -7.12
C ALA A 101 -11.78 17.29 -7.34
N PHE A 102 -11.37 16.14 -6.74
CA PHE A 102 -9.98 15.68 -6.75
C PHE A 102 -9.88 14.18 -6.45
N ASN A 103 -8.74 13.61 -6.80
CA ASN A 103 -8.39 12.22 -6.51
C ASN A 103 -7.39 12.14 -5.34
N ILE A 104 -7.67 11.23 -4.40
CA ILE A 104 -6.75 10.83 -3.33
C ILE A 104 -6.38 9.38 -3.57
N TYR A 105 -5.09 9.08 -3.73
CA TYR A 105 -4.62 7.71 -3.74
C TYR A 105 -4.34 7.23 -2.32
N ILE A 106 -5.07 6.20 -1.89
CA ILE A 106 -4.93 5.57 -0.58
C ILE A 106 -4.15 4.27 -0.78
N THR A 107 -2.97 4.18 -0.18
CA THR A 107 -2.14 2.98 -0.23
C THR A 107 -1.87 2.41 1.15
N GLY A 108 -2.13 1.13 1.32
CA GLY A 108 -1.84 0.39 2.53
C GLY A 108 -0.60 -0.48 2.38
N ILE A 109 0.36 -0.35 3.30
CA ILE A 109 1.54 -1.20 3.36
C ILE A 109 1.42 -2.25 4.46
N ASP A 110 1.90 -3.46 4.19
CA ASP A 110 1.81 -4.61 5.11
C ASP A 110 2.92 -4.56 6.18
N THR A 111 2.95 -3.47 6.96
CA THR A 111 3.92 -3.27 8.04
C THR A 111 3.26 -2.62 9.26
N SER A 112 3.96 -2.69 10.40
CA SER A 112 3.60 -1.97 11.62
C SER A 112 4.71 -0.98 12.02
N GLY A 113 4.37 0.02 12.83
CA GLY A 113 5.33 0.99 13.37
C GLY A 113 5.56 2.18 12.45
N ASN A 114 6.83 2.52 12.16
CA ASN A 114 7.16 3.72 11.41
C ASN A 114 6.82 3.59 9.92
N ILE A 115 6.04 4.53 9.39
CA ILE A 115 5.57 4.57 8.01
C ILE A 115 6.66 4.91 6.98
N SER A 116 7.81 5.42 7.42
CA SER A 116 8.89 5.82 6.51
C SER A 116 9.61 4.65 5.82
N ASN A 117 9.40 3.43 6.31
CA ASN A 117 9.97 2.24 5.69
C ASN A 117 9.36 2.02 4.31
N VAL A 118 10.23 1.76 3.34
CA VAL A 118 9.79 1.36 1.99
C VAL A 118 9.24 -0.06 2.05
N ALA A 119 8.03 -0.27 1.56
CA ALA A 119 7.35 -1.56 1.57
C ALA A 119 6.38 -1.66 0.41
N ARG A 120 5.90 -2.88 0.14
CA ARG A 120 4.90 -3.15 -0.90
C ARG A 120 3.60 -2.39 -0.64
N SER A 121 2.93 -2.02 -1.74
CA SER A 121 1.62 -1.38 -1.73
C SER A 121 0.54 -2.45 -1.84
N ASP A 122 0.07 -2.99 -0.71
CA ASP A 122 -0.84 -4.13 -0.68
C ASP A 122 -2.32 -3.76 -0.73
N ALA A 123 -2.66 -2.51 -0.47
CA ALA A 123 -3.97 -1.93 -0.73
C ALA A 123 -3.80 -0.70 -1.64
N ASN A 124 -4.57 -0.65 -2.72
CA ASN A 124 -4.48 0.40 -3.74
C ASN A 124 -5.89 0.88 -4.06
N ILE A 125 -6.28 2.06 -3.56
CA ILE A 125 -7.62 2.59 -3.70
C ILE A 125 -7.54 4.06 -4.10
N ILE A 126 -8.30 4.46 -5.12
CA ILE A 126 -8.51 5.86 -5.45
C ILE A 126 -9.84 6.29 -4.82
N ALA A 127 -9.79 7.30 -3.98
CA ALA A 127 -10.96 8.03 -3.52
C ALA A 127 -11.12 9.29 -4.37
N THR A 128 -12.06 9.25 -5.32
CA THR A 128 -12.45 10.43 -6.10
C THR A 128 -13.52 11.18 -5.33
N VAL A 129 -13.22 12.41 -4.94
CA VAL A 129 -14.05 13.24 -4.07
C VAL A 129 -14.60 14.42 -4.85
N ASN A 130 -15.89 14.66 -4.76
CA ASN A 130 -16.52 15.87 -5.28
C ASN A 130 -17.24 16.60 -4.14
N LEU A 131 -16.67 17.75 -3.74
CA LEU A 131 -17.20 18.58 -2.63
C LEU A 131 -18.49 19.32 -2.99
N ASN A 132 -18.82 19.47 -4.28
CA ASN A 132 -20.06 20.14 -4.71
C ASN A 132 -21.26 19.20 -4.65
N THR A 133 -21.06 17.95 -5.10
CA THR A 133 -22.13 16.94 -5.16
C THR A 133 -22.17 16.08 -3.89
N HIS A 134 -21.16 16.20 -3.02
CA HIS A 134 -20.94 15.35 -1.84
C HIS A 134 -20.94 13.88 -2.20
N GLU A 135 -20.23 13.56 -3.27
CA GLU A 135 -20.04 12.20 -3.75
C GLU A 135 -18.58 11.76 -3.59
N ILE A 136 -18.39 10.51 -3.14
CA ILE A 136 -17.09 9.84 -3.10
C ILE A 136 -17.21 8.53 -3.85
N LEU A 137 -16.31 8.31 -4.82
CA LEU A 137 -16.15 7.03 -5.50
C LEU A 137 -14.85 6.37 -5.02
N LEU A 138 -14.95 5.21 -4.42
CA LEU A 138 -13.80 4.37 -4.05
C LEU A 138 -13.54 3.38 -5.18
N THR A 139 -12.41 3.52 -5.87
CA THR A 139 -11.98 2.62 -6.95
C THR A 139 -10.78 1.81 -6.49
N SER A 140 -10.94 0.50 -6.29
CA SER A 140 -9.87 -0.39 -5.89
C SER A 140 -9.17 -1.01 -7.09
N ILE A 141 -7.83 -1.10 -6.99
CA ILE A 141 -6.96 -1.68 -8.00
C ILE A 141 -6.32 -2.94 -7.39
N PRO A 142 -6.42 -4.12 -8.01
CA PRO A 142 -5.80 -5.33 -7.50
C PRO A 142 -4.29 -5.17 -7.32
N ARG A 143 -3.76 -5.63 -6.21
CA ARG A 143 -2.33 -5.49 -5.90
C ARG A 143 -1.42 -6.23 -6.89
N ASP A 144 -1.93 -7.32 -7.46
CA ASP A 144 -1.21 -8.17 -8.40
C ASP A 144 -1.36 -7.72 -9.88
N TYR A 145 -1.96 -6.55 -10.14
CA TYR A 145 -2.06 -5.99 -11.50
C TYR A 145 -0.68 -5.90 -12.14
N TYR A 146 -0.57 -6.46 -13.35
CA TYR A 146 0.67 -6.48 -14.14
C TYR A 146 0.77 -5.18 -14.94
N VAL A 147 1.42 -4.20 -14.35
CA VAL A 147 1.52 -2.82 -14.84
C VAL A 147 2.92 -2.51 -15.35
N THR A 148 3.06 -1.42 -16.09
CA THR A 148 4.38 -0.86 -16.43
C THR A 148 4.76 0.14 -15.35
N LEU A 149 5.86 -0.08 -14.64
CA LEU A 149 6.40 0.87 -13.69
C LEU A 149 6.81 2.14 -14.43
N HIS A 150 6.33 3.30 -13.96
CA HIS A 150 6.52 4.60 -14.62
C HIS A 150 7.99 4.91 -14.89
N ARG A 151 8.80 4.90 -13.83
CA ARG A 151 10.22 5.25 -13.90
C ARG A 151 11.06 4.26 -14.69
N TYR A 152 10.71 2.98 -14.64
CA TYR A 152 11.55 1.90 -15.16
C TYR A 152 11.13 1.45 -16.55
N GLY A 153 9.92 1.77 -17.02
CA GLY A 153 9.36 1.28 -18.28
C GLY A 153 9.25 -0.24 -18.36
N ALA A 154 9.33 -0.93 -17.24
CA ALA A 154 9.36 -2.38 -17.13
C ALA A 154 8.10 -2.92 -16.44
N LYS A 155 7.73 -4.16 -16.79
CA LYS A 155 6.53 -4.80 -16.23
C LYS A 155 6.78 -5.37 -14.83
N ASP A 156 5.83 -5.10 -13.93
CA ASP A 156 5.84 -5.60 -12.56
C ASP A 156 4.43 -5.70 -11.99
N LYS A 157 4.28 -6.28 -10.79
CA LYS A 157 3.05 -6.17 -10.00
C LYS A 157 2.91 -4.76 -9.44
N LEU A 158 1.70 -4.23 -9.39
CA LEU A 158 1.43 -2.93 -8.78
C LEU A 158 1.92 -2.87 -7.33
N THR A 159 1.75 -3.95 -6.56
CA THR A 159 2.22 -4.01 -5.15
C THR A 159 3.73 -3.76 -5.04
N HIS A 160 4.52 -4.21 -6.02
CA HIS A 160 5.96 -4.02 -6.04
C HIS A 160 6.38 -2.57 -6.33
N SER A 161 5.53 -1.74 -6.95
CA SER A 161 5.83 -0.32 -7.14
C SER A 161 6.14 0.39 -5.82
N GLY A 162 5.50 -0.06 -4.73
CA GLY A 162 5.71 0.47 -3.39
C GLY A 162 7.13 0.33 -2.84
N ILE A 163 7.90 -0.68 -3.30
CA ILE A 163 9.30 -0.85 -2.88
C ILE A 163 10.24 0.21 -3.49
N TYR A 164 9.77 0.95 -4.49
CA TYR A 164 10.48 2.07 -5.12
C TYR A 164 9.98 3.43 -4.60
N GLY A 165 9.08 3.41 -3.62
CA GLY A 165 8.52 4.60 -2.98
C GLY A 165 7.11 4.97 -3.48
N VAL A 166 6.42 5.78 -2.68
CA VAL A 166 5.02 6.15 -2.97
C VAL A 166 4.84 6.88 -4.29
N ASN A 167 5.86 7.63 -4.74
CA ASN A 167 5.83 8.36 -6.00
C ASN A 167 5.74 7.42 -7.20
N GLU A 168 6.56 6.37 -7.18
CA GLU A 168 6.52 5.37 -8.24
C GLU A 168 5.13 4.73 -8.33
N THR A 169 4.52 4.45 -7.16
CA THR A 169 3.18 3.87 -7.15
C THR A 169 2.13 4.85 -7.69
N VAL A 170 2.16 6.11 -7.25
CA VAL A 170 1.23 7.15 -7.70
C VAL A 170 1.33 7.34 -9.21
N THR A 171 2.52 7.57 -9.76
CA THR A 171 2.71 7.81 -11.20
C THR A 171 2.39 6.58 -12.05
N THR A 172 2.68 5.38 -11.54
CA THR A 172 2.28 4.12 -12.20
C THR A 172 0.76 3.97 -12.27
N VAL A 173 0.02 4.41 -11.24
CA VAL A 173 -1.45 4.39 -11.24
C VAL A 173 -2.03 5.49 -12.12
N GLU A 174 -1.43 6.68 -12.16
CA GLU A 174 -1.78 7.75 -13.11
C GLU A 174 -1.67 7.26 -14.55
N ASP A 175 -0.56 6.61 -14.91
CA ASP A 175 -0.36 6.03 -16.25
C ASP A 175 -1.37 4.92 -16.57
N LEU A 176 -1.70 4.07 -15.58
CA LEU A 176 -2.65 2.97 -15.77
C LEU A 176 -4.06 3.46 -16.09
N LEU A 177 -4.51 4.51 -15.42
CA LEU A 177 -5.89 5.01 -15.48
C LEU A 177 -6.05 6.27 -16.32
N ASP A 178 -4.96 6.86 -16.82
CA ASP A 178 -4.96 8.15 -17.53
C ASP A 178 -5.72 9.23 -16.74
N ILE A 179 -5.33 9.42 -15.47
CA ILE A 179 -5.90 10.40 -14.55
C ILE A 179 -4.82 11.15 -13.80
N ASP A 180 -5.15 12.32 -13.27
CA ASP A 180 -4.31 13.01 -12.29
C ASP A 180 -4.65 12.54 -10.85
N ILE A 181 -3.64 12.26 -10.03
CA ILE A 181 -3.76 12.01 -8.60
C ILE A 181 -3.25 13.25 -7.85
N ASN A 182 -4.17 13.94 -7.16
CA ASN A 182 -3.90 15.21 -6.49
C ASN A 182 -3.20 15.01 -5.15
N TYR A 183 -3.66 13.99 -4.42
CA TYR A 183 -3.18 13.69 -3.09
C TYR A 183 -2.93 12.19 -2.92
N TYR A 184 -2.07 11.86 -1.96
CA TYR A 184 -1.96 10.50 -1.49
C TYR A 184 -2.05 10.42 0.04
N VAL A 185 -2.50 9.27 0.51
CA VAL A 185 -2.48 8.87 1.91
C VAL A 185 -1.90 7.47 1.99
N ARG A 186 -0.72 7.35 2.57
CA ARG A 186 -0.04 6.07 2.80
C ARG A 186 -0.21 5.68 4.26
N VAL A 187 -0.74 4.49 4.49
CA VAL A 187 -1.08 3.97 5.82
C VAL A 187 -0.46 2.59 6.05
N ASN A 188 -0.31 2.21 7.31
CA ASN A 188 0.08 0.86 7.72
C ASN A 188 -0.91 0.30 8.76
N PHE A 189 -0.65 -0.88 9.30
CA PHE A 189 -1.52 -1.50 10.31
C PHE A 189 -1.72 -0.63 11.54
N THR A 190 -0.65 -0.02 12.04
CA THR A 190 -0.71 0.89 13.20
C THR A 190 -1.63 2.08 12.94
N THR A 191 -1.61 2.62 11.70
CA THR A 191 -2.51 3.72 11.33
C THR A 191 -3.97 3.32 11.42
N VAL A 192 -4.32 2.15 10.84
CA VAL A 192 -5.73 1.68 10.82
C VAL A 192 -6.23 1.48 12.25
N ILE A 193 -5.45 0.77 13.09
CA ILE A 193 -5.82 0.52 14.49
C ILE A 193 -6.03 1.85 15.23
N LYS A 194 -5.02 2.71 15.25
CA LYS A 194 -5.08 3.99 15.96
C LYS A 194 -6.22 4.89 15.48
N LEU A 195 -6.43 4.99 14.15
CA LEU A 195 -7.47 5.83 13.59
C LEU A 195 -8.86 5.36 14.04
N VAL A 196 -9.13 4.06 13.92
CA VAL A 196 -10.43 3.50 14.31
C VAL A 196 -10.68 3.67 15.83
N ASP A 197 -9.65 3.47 16.66
CA ASP A 197 -9.76 3.65 18.11
C ASP A 197 -9.99 5.12 18.49
N GLU A 198 -9.27 6.08 17.87
CA GLU A 198 -9.48 7.51 18.08
C GLU A 198 -10.88 7.98 17.64
N LEU A 199 -11.48 7.31 16.67
CA LEU A 199 -12.86 7.53 16.23
C LEU A 199 -13.89 6.90 17.19
N GLY A 200 -13.45 6.13 18.20
CA GLY A 200 -14.32 5.39 19.10
C GLY A 200 -15.00 4.20 18.44
N GLY A 201 -14.34 3.57 17.47
CA GLY A 201 -14.85 2.46 16.69
C GLY A 201 -15.68 2.86 15.48
N ILE A 202 -15.90 1.90 14.58
CA ILE A 202 -16.69 2.06 13.34
C ILE A 202 -17.76 0.98 13.20
N GLU A 203 -18.80 1.27 12.42
CA GLU A 203 -19.83 0.30 12.04
C GLU A 203 -19.58 -0.19 10.62
N VAL A 204 -19.42 -1.52 10.44
CA VAL A 204 -19.22 -2.12 9.13
C VAL A 204 -20.29 -3.14 8.83
N ASN A 205 -20.93 -3.04 7.65
CA ASN A 205 -21.92 -4.00 7.18
C ASN A 205 -21.23 -5.12 6.41
N SER A 206 -21.10 -6.31 7.04
CA SER A 206 -20.51 -7.50 6.42
C SER A 206 -21.49 -8.25 5.53
N ASP A 207 -21.04 -8.68 4.33
CA ASP A 207 -21.85 -9.52 3.43
C ASP A 207 -22.00 -10.94 3.95
N TYR A 208 -21.05 -11.41 4.75
CA TYR A 208 -20.95 -12.77 5.24
C TYR A 208 -20.72 -12.82 6.74
N ALA A 209 -21.10 -13.93 7.37
CA ALA A 209 -20.57 -14.31 8.67
C ALA A 209 -19.28 -15.10 8.44
N PHE A 210 -18.19 -14.74 9.13
CA PHE A 210 -16.91 -15.42 9.01
C PHE A 210 -16.04 -15.25 10.27
N THR A 211 -15.04 -16.12 10.40
CA THR A 211 -14.00 -16.00 11.42
C THR A 211 -12.66 -15.90 10.71
N THR A 212 -11.83 -14.93 11.11
CA THR A 212 -10.53 -14.71 10.49
C THR A 212 -9.57 -15.84 10.75
N ASN A 213 -8.75 -16.15 9.75
CA ASN A 213 -7.65 -17.11 9.93
C ASN A 213 -6.50 -16.46 10.71
N GLY A 214 -6.01 -17.14 11.75
CA GLY A 214 -4.87 -16.71 12.57
C GLY A 214 -5.22 -15.80 13.75
N THR A 215 -6.06 -14.79 13.59
CA THR A 215 -6.42 -13.85 14.68
C THR A 215 -7.71 -14.22 15.43
N HIS A 216 -8.50 -15.12 14.89
CA HIS A 216 -9.75 -15.65 15.48
C HIS A 216 -10.86 -14.63 15.79
N TYR A 217 -10.86 -13.48 15.09
CA TYR A 217 -11.99 -12.55 15.14
C TYR A 217 -13.18 -13.13 14.41
N SER A 218 -14.37 -13.04 15.01
CA SER A 218 -15.61 -13.52 14.40
C SER A 218 -16.55 -12.37 14.09
N PHE A 219 -17.06 -12.34 12.87
CA PHE A 219 -17.96 -11.32 12.36
C PHE A 219 -19.27 -11.96 11.93
N LYS A 220 -20.39 -11.28 12.21
CA LYS A 220 -21.72 -11.70 11.74
C LYS A 220 -22.03 -11.07 10.38
N LYS A 221 -22.92 -11.67 9.61
CA LYS A 221 -23.55 -11.00 8.46
C LYS A 221 -24.37 -9.81 8.95
N GLY A 222 -24.26 -8.66 8.28
CA GLY A 222 -24.90 -7.42 8.69
C GLY A 222 -23.95 -6.52 9.50
N ILE A 223 -24.51 -5.66 10.34
CA ILE A 223 -23.78 -4.63 11.07
C ILE A 223 -22.91 -5.22 12.17
N ASN A 224 -21.61 -4.88 12.14
CA ASN A 224 -20.61 -5.17 13.16
C ASN A 224 -20.02 -3.85 13.68
N TYR A 225 -19.81 -3.75 15.01
CA TYR A 225 -19.10 -2.65 15.64
C TYR A 225 -17.65 -3.09 15.83
N LEU A 226 -16.72 -2.37 15.23
CA LEU A 226 -15.30 -2.73 15.16
C LEU A 226 -14.47 -1.68 15.88
N ASP A 227 -13.60 -2.13 16.78
CA ASP A 227 -12.43 -1.39 17.25
C ASP A 227 -11.30 -1.47 16.23
N GLY A 228 -10.13 -0.90 16.53
CA GLY A 228 -9.02 -0.85 15.61
C GLY A 228 -8.50 -2.24 15.20
N ASP A 229 -8.33 -3.14 16.16
CA ASP A 229 -7.82 -4.49 15.88
C ASP A 229 -8.82 -5.33 15.08
N ALA A 230 -10.11 -5.24 15.41
CA ALA A 230 -11.16 -5.91 14.66
C ALA A 230 -11.31 -5.34 13.24
N ALA A 231 -11.19 -4.03 13.07
CA ALA A 231 -11.24 -3.39 11.75
C ALA A 231 -10.05 -3.82 10.86
N LEU A 232 -8.86 -3.90 11.44
CA LEU A 232 -7.69 -4.43 10.75
C LEU A 232 -7.89 -5.90 10.37
N ALA A 233 -8.33 -6.74 11.31
CA ALA A 233 -8.59 -8.15 11.06
C ALA A 233 -9.65 -8.35 9.95
N PHE A 234 -10.75 -7.57 9.98
CA PHE A 234 -11.80 -7.57 8.96
C PHE A 234 -11.26 -7.21 7.56
N SER A 235 -10.39 -6.19 7.48
CA SER A 235 -9.85 -5.69 6.22
C SER A 235 -8.77 -6.58 5.61
N ARG A 236 -8.17 -7.48 6.38
CA ARG A 236 -7.07 -8.36 5.92
C ARG A 236 -7.52 -9.77 5.56
N GLU A 237 -8.70 -10.19 6.02
CA GLU A 237 -9.16 -11.57 5.83
C GLU A 237 -9.39 -11.89 4.34
N ARG A 238 -8.86 -13.01 3.88
CA ARG A 238 -9.02 -13.54 2.53
C ARG A 238 -9.26 -15.05 2.48
N TYR A 239 -8.75 -15.78 3.46
CA TYR A 239 -8.77 -17.25 3.45
C TYR A 239 -10.14 -17.83 3.80
N SER A 240 -10.99 -17.05 4.47
CA SER A 240 -12.35 -17.45 4.84
C SER A 240 -13.37 -17.29 3.70
N PHE A 241 -12.93 -16.85 2.51
CA PHE A 241 -13.81 -16.55 1.38
C PHE A 241 -13.41 -17.33 0.13
N GLU A 242 -14.41 -17.79 -0.63
CA GLU A 242 -14.20 -18.42 -1.94
C GLU A 242 -13.55 -17.43 -2.93
N ASP A 243 -13.99 -16.17 -2.93
CA ASP A 243 -13.46 -15.09 -3.76
C ASP A 243 -12.07 -14.57 -3.29
N GLY A 244 -11.56 -15.05 -2.16
CA GLY A 244 -10.24 -14.77 -1.64
C GLY A 244 -9.90 -13.27 -1.60
N ASP A 245 -8.97 -12.86 -2.44
CA ASP A 245 -8.47 -11.49 -2.51
C ASP A 245 -9.54 -10.48 -2.93
N ASN A 246 -10.48 -10.85 -3.79
CA ASN A 246 -11.56 -9.97 -4.23
C ASN A 246 -12.47 -9.57 -3.05
N GLN A 247 -12.76 -10.51 -2.13
CA GLN A 247 -13.54 -10.18 -0.94
C GLN A 247 -12.73 -9.31 0.03
N ARG A 248 -11.43 -9.52 0.17
CA ARG A 248 -10.56 -8.63 0.95
C ARG A 248 -10.64 -7.19 0.44
N VAL A 249 -10.55 -6.97 -0.87
CA VAL A 249 -10.70 -5.65 -1.50
C VAL A 249 -12.03 -5.00 -1.14
N LYS A 250 -13.15 -5.74 -1.21
CA LYS A 250 -14.47 -5.24 -0.79
C LYS A 250 -14.51 -4.89 0.70
N ASN A 251 -13.89 -5.71 1.54
CA ASN A 251 -13.80 -5.46 2.98
C ASN A 251 -12.98 -4.20 3.29
N GLN A 252 -11.87 -3.96 2.58
CA GLN A 252 -11.09 -2.72 2.69
C GLN A 252 -11.94 -1.50 2.33
N GLN A 253 -12.70 -1.54 1.23
CA GLN A 253 -13.61 -0.45 0.85
C GLN A 253 -14.67 -0.20 1.92
N LYS A 254 -15.23 -1.26 2.53
CA LYS A 254 -16.22 -1.12 3.62
C LYS A 254 -15.64 -0.44 4.86
N VAL A 255 -14.43 -0.80 5.25
CA VAL A 255 -13.73 -0.16 6.39
C VAL A 255 -13.47 1.33 6.08
N ILE A 256 -12.97 1.65 4.88
CA ILE A 256 -12.75 3.05 4.47
C ILE A 256 -14.06 3.83 4.44
N SER A 257 -15.12 3.26 3.85
CA SER A 257 -16.45 3.89 3.84
C SER A 257 -16.96 4.17 5.25
N ALA A 258 -16.84 3.21 6.17
CA ALA A 258 -17.27 3.36 7.55
C ALA A 258 -16.45 4.44 8.30
N ILE A 259 -15.15 4.56 8.03
CA ILE A 259 -14.31 5.65 8.55
C ILE A 259 -14.80 7.00 8.03
N ILE A 260 -15.04 7.12 6.72
CA ILE A 260 -15.54 8.35 6.10
C ILE A 260 -16.89 8.73 6.69
N ASP A 261 -17.84 7.81 6.76
CA ASP A 261 -19.17 8.03 7.34
C ASP A 261 -19.07 8.51 8.79
N LYS A 262 -18.23 7.87 9.59
CA LYS A 262 -18.01 8.23 10.99
C LYS A 262 -17.44 9.64 11.15
N VAL A 263 -16.45 9.99 10.32
CA VAL A 263 -15.81 11.32 10.35
C VAL A 263 -16.77 12.40 9.87
N THR A 264 -17.44 12.19 8.74
CA THR A 264 -18.28 13.22 8.11
C THR A 264 -19.60 13.46 8.83
N SER A 265 -20.09 12.47 9.59
CA SER A 265 -21.35 12.58 10.35
C SER A 265 -21.19 13.14 11.77
N SER A 266 -19.95 13.34 12.27
CA SER A 266 -19.70 13.73 13.67
C SER A 266 -19.02 15.09 13.81
N THR A 267 -19.75 16.08 14.29
CA THR A 267 -19.17 17.40 14.63
C THR A 267 -18.08 17.30 15.69
N THR A 268 -18.22 16.38 16.66
CA THR A 268 -17.23 16.15 17.72
C THR A 268 -15.90 15.65 17.14
N ILE A 269 -15.95 14.72 16.18
CA ILE A 269 -14.75 14.19 15.50
C ILE A 269 -14.12 15.29 14.65
N LEU A 270 -14.91 16.00 13.86
CA LEU A 270 -14.44 17.09 13.01
C LEU A 270 -13.79 18.23 13.83
N THR A 271 -14.30 18.55 14.99
CA THR A 271 -13.67 19.56 15.86
C THR A 271 -12.38 19.09 16.53
N LYS A 272 -12.18 17.78 16.64
CA LYS A 272 -10.97 17.15 17.23
C LYS A 272 -9.97 16.67 16.18
N TYR A 273 -10.14 16.99 14.88
CA TYR A 273 -9.31 16.43 13.80
C TYR A 273 -7.81 16.65 14.02
N THR A 274 -7.39 17.79 14.59
CA THR A 274 -5.98 18.05 14.89
C THR A 274 -5.41 17.12 15.95
N SER A 275 -6.20 16.79 16.98
CA SER A 275 -5.78 15.82 18.00
C SER A 275 -5.69 14.41 17.43
N ILE A 276 -6.63 14.02 16.58
CA ILE A 276 -6.61 12.73 15.87
C ILE A 276 -5.35 12.63 14.99
N LEU A 277 -5.05 13.66 14.20
CA LEU A 277 -3.84 13.68 13.37
C LEU A 277 -2.56 13.59 14.21
N SER A 278 -2.50 14.28 15.36
CA SER A 278 -1.36 14.20 16.27
C SER A 278 -1.20 12.79 16.86
N ALA A 279 -2.28 12.09 17.19
CA ALA A 279 -2.24 10.71 17.67
C ALA A 279 -1.73 9.73 16.60
N LEU A 280 -1.94 10.06 15.32
CA LEU A 280 -1.49 9.26 14.17
C LEU A 280 -0.08 9.62 13.71
N GLU A 281 0.56 10.63 14.28
CA GLU A 281 1.88 11.09 13.86
C GLU A 281 2.90 9.93 13.78
N GLY A 282 3.67 9.89 12.68
CA GLY A 282 4.63 8.83 12.40
C GLY A 282 4.05 7.51 11.91
N SER A 283 2.71 7.34 11.91
CA SER A 283 2.04 6.12 11.42
C SER A 283 1.43 6.26 10.02
N PHE A 284 1.29 7.47 9.48
CA PHE A 284 0.82 7.73 8.12
C PHE A 284 1.68 8.75 7.40
N GLN A 285 1.59 8.81 6.09
CA GLN A 285 2.27 9.78 5.24
C GLN A 285 1.29 10.34 4.21
N THR A 286 1.33 11.65 3.99
CA THR A 286 0.47 12.33 3.01
C THR A 286 1.13 13.61 2.49
N ASN A 287 0.71 14.06 1.32
CA ASN A 287 1.03 15.38 0.76
C ASN A 287 -0.12 16.39 0.94
N ILE A 288 -1.21 16.03 1.64
CA ILE A 288 -2.29 16.98 1.94
C ILE A 288 -1.79 17.99 2.96
N GLY A 289 -1.78 19.26 2.58
CA GLY A 289 -1.36 20.36 3.45
C GLY A 289 -2.34 20.60 4.61
N GLN A 290 -1.84 21.07 5.76
CA GLN A 290 -2.68 21.37 6.91
C GLN A 290 -3.73 22.45 6.60
N ALA A 291 -3.41 23.44 5.77
CA ALA A 291 -4.34 24.49 5.36
C ALA A 291 -5.50 23.94 4.53
N GLU A 292 -5.21 23.02 3.60
CA GLU A 292 -6.20 22.34 2.75
C GLU A 292 -7.12 21.46 3.58
N LEU A 293 -6.56 20.65 4.48
CA LEU A 293 -7.34 19.82 5.37
C LEU A 293 -8.24 20.66 6.27
N SER A 294 -7.71 21.77 6.83
CA SER A 294 -8.50 22.70 7.66
C SER A 294 -9.67 23.32 6.90
N LYS A 295 -9.48 23.60 5.60
CA LYS A 295 -10.55 24.12 4.73
C LYS A 295 -11.64 23.06 4.52
N ILE A 296 -11.26 21.83 4.15
CA ILE A 296 -12.20 20.71 3.97
C ILE A 296 -13.03 20.48 5.25
N VAL A 297 -12.36 20.43 6.42
CA VAL A 297 -13.04 20.25 7.70
C VAL A 297 -14.00 21.40 8.01
N LYS A 298 -13.61 22.66 7.77
CA LYS A 298 -14.49 23.83 7.96
C LYS A 298 -15.71 23.77 7.04
N ASP A 299 -15.51 23.44 5.78
CA ASP A 299 -16.60 23.33 4.80
C ASP A 299 -17.59 22.24 5.23
N GLN A 300 -17.11 21.10 5.70
CA GLN A 300 -17.95 20.04 6.27
C GLN A 300 -18.73 20.50 7.50
N LEU A 301 -18.08 21.20 8.44
CA LEU A 301 -18.73 21.70 9.65
C LEU A 301 -19.81 22.75 9.38
N ASN A 302 -19.65 23.56 8.33
CA ASN A 302 -20.57 24.64 8.02
C ASN A 302 -21.97 24.15 7.60
N THR A 303 -22.04 23.05 6.88
CA THR A 303 -23.29 22.55 6.28
C THR A 303 -23.64 21.13 6.71
N MET A 304 -22.69 20.38 7.26
CA MET A 304 -22.84 18.96 7.62
C MET A 304 -23.58 18.15 6.53
N PRO A 305 -23.15 18.22 5.28
CA PRO A 305 -23.81 17.52 4.20
C PRO A 305 -23.69 16.01 4.37
N SER A 306 -24.69 15.28 3.92
CA SER A 306 -24.63 13.83 3.79
C SER A 306 -23.83 13.47 2.54
N TRP A 307 -22.96 12.47 2.65
CA TRP A 307 -22.13 11.99 1.56
C TRP A 307 -22.72 10.73 0.91
N THR A 308 -22.61 10.64 -0.41
CA THR A 308 -22.91 9.41 -1.13
C THR A 308 -21.60 8.72 -1.46
N ILE A 309 -21.37 7.54 -0.85
CA ILE A 309 -20.15 6.76 -1.08
C ILE A 309 -20.49 5.59 -2.02
N LYS A 310 -19.82 5.54 -3.17
CA LYS A 310 -19.92 4.47 -4.16
C LYS A 310 -18.61 3.69 -4.21
N SER A 311 -18.68 2.42 -4.58
CA SER A 311 -17.52 1.56 -4.73
C SER A 311 -17.42 0.97 -6.13
N ASN A 312 -16.21 0.84 -6.62
CA ASN A 312 -15.84 0.20 -7.86
C ASN A 312 -14.56 -0.62 -7.64
N SER A 313 -14.36 -1.69 -8.40
CA SER A 313 -13.12 -2.48 -8.37
C SER A 313 -12.73 -2.85 -9.78
N LEU A 314 -11.45 -2.70 -10.09
CA LEU A 314 -10.90 -3.17 -11.34
C LEU A 314 -10.81 -4.70 -11.34
N THR A 315 -10.96 -5.30 -12.53
CA THR A 315 -10.92 -6.75 -12.74
C THR A 315 -9.82 -7.11 -13.75
N GLY A 316 -9.40 -8.37 -13.73
CA GLY A 316 -8.39 -8.87 -14.66
C GLY A 316 -8.37 -10.40 -14.69
N THR A 317 -7.44 -10.95 -15.45
CA THR A 317 -7.25 -12.38 -15.61
C THR A 317 -5.93 -12.80 -14.97
N GLY A 318 -5.96 -13.86 -14.16
CA GLY A 318 -4.76 -14.44 -13.55
C GLY A 318 -3.84 -15.05 -14.62
N ASP A 319 -2.54 -14.83 -14.45
CA ASP A 319 -1.47 -15.34 -15.30
C ASP A 319 -0.17 -15.49 -14.50
N TYR A 320 0.88 -16.00 -15.14
CA TYR A 320 2.22 -16.06 -14.59
C TYR A 320 3.18 -15.32 -15.50
N ALA A 321 4.01 -14.46 -14.94
CA ALA A 321 4.99 -13.68 -15.70
C ALA A 321 6.18 -13.27 -14.83
N SER A 322 7.32 -13.03 -15.47
CA SER A 322 8.49 -12.43 -14.84
C SER A 322 8.20 -10.97 -14.49
N THR A 323 8.81 -10.49 -13.40
CA THR A 323 8.62 -9.13 -12.89
C THR A 323 9.95 -8.41 -12.75
N TYR A 324 9.93 -7.09 -12.92
CA TYR A 324 11.15 -6.29 -12.80
C TYR A 324 11.85 -6.47 -11.44
N SER A 325 11.08 -6.55 -10.36
CA SER A 325 11.60 -6.65 -8.99
C SER A 325 12.08 -8.04 -8.59
N MET A 326 11.65 -9.11 -9.29
CA MET A 326 12.07 -10.48 -8.98
C MET A 326 13.02 -11.06 -10.05
N GLY A 327 13.12 -10.45 -11.23
CA GLY A 327 13.95 -10.92 -12.32
C GLY A 327 13.27 -12.01 -13.16
N SER A 328 14.01 -13.07 -13.51
CA SER A 328 13.54 -14.11 -14.43
C SER A 328 12.49 -15.06 -13.85
N GLN A 329 12.26 -15.03 -12.56
CA GLN A 329 11.23 -15.88 -11.92
C GLN A 329 9.83 -15.45 -12.33
N GLU A 330 9.00 -16.41 -12.75
CA GLU A 330 7.58 -16.16 -13.02
C GLU A 330 6.77 -16.18 -11.71
N LEU A 331 6.05 -15.12 -11.47
CA LEU A 331 5.12 -14.97 -10.37
C LEU A 331 3.68 -14.92 -10.87
N TYR A 332 2.74 -15.27 -10.01
CA TYR A 332 1.34 -14.97 -10.27
C TYR A 332 1.17 -13.46 -10.46
N VAL A 333 0.51 -13.07 -11.54
CA VAL A 333 0.14 -11.69 -11.87
C VAL A 333 -1.33 -11.64 -12.30
N MET A 334 -1.95 -10.48 -12.22
CA MET A 334 -3.28 -10.25 -12.79
C MET A 334 -3.13 -9.31 -13.98
N ARG A 335 -3.42 -9.82 -15.20
CA ARG A 335 -3.46 -8.97 -16.39
C ARG A 335 -4.70 -8.09 -16.35
N PRO A 336 -4.55 -6.75 -16.46
CA PRO A 336 -5.67 -5.84 -16.46
C PRO A 336 -6.69 -6.14 -17.55
N ASP A 337 -7.98 -6.12 -17.20
CA ASP A 337 -9.07 -6.05 -18.16
C ASP A 337 -9.20 -4.58 -18.62
N GLU A 338 -8.84 -4.32 -19.88
CA GLU A 338 -8.88 -2.97 -20.46
C GLU A 338 -10.28 -2.34 -20.41
N THR A 339 -11.35 -3.14 -20.51
CA THR A 339 -12.72 -2.64 -20.41
C THR A 339 -13.01 -2.18 -18.99
N SER A 340 -12.57 -2.93 -18.00
CA SER A 340 -12.67 -2.58 -16.58
C SER A 340 -11.90 -1.29 -16.27
N VAL A 341 -10.67 -1.16 -16.79
CA VAL A 341 -9.83 0.04 -16.65
C VAL A 341 -10.54 1.26 -17.24
N LYS A 342 -10.98 1.19 -18.51
CA LYS A 342 -11.71 2.29 -19.18
C LYS A 342 -12.98 2.68 -18.43
N THR A 343 -13.75 1.71 -17.95
CA THR A 343 -14.98 1.95 -17.18
C THR A 343 -14.66 2.64 -15.85
N ALA A 344 -13.59 2.27 -15.19
CA ALA A 344 -13.15 2.92 -13.95
C ALA A 344 -12.74 4.36 -14.21
N THR A 345 -11.93 4.63 -15.25
CA THR A 345 -11.54 5.99 -15.66
C THR A 345 -12.77 6.84 -15.97
N GLN A 346 -13.76 6.33 -16.71
CA GLN A 346 -15.00 7.05 -17.00
C GLN A 346 -15.76 7.43 -15.72
N LYS A 347 -15.95 6.50 -14.80
CA LYS A 347 -16.63 6.76 -13.51
C LYS A 347 -15.88 7.79 -12.65
N ILE A 348 -14.55 7.74 -12.65
CA ILE A 348 -13.71 8.73 -11.97
C ILE A 348 -13.94 10.11 -12.58
N ASN A 349 -13.89 10.23 -13.92
CA ASN A 349 -14.11 11.48 -14.63
C ASN A 349 -15.53 12.03 -14.44
N GLU A 350 -16.57 11.18 -14.42
CA GLU A 350 -17.93 11.57 -14.10
C GLU A 350 -18.04 12.23 -12.72
N VAL A 351 -17.42 11.67 -11.69
CA VAL A 351 -17.41 12.26 -10.35
C VAL A 351 -16.60 13.56 -10.32
N LEU A 352 -15.50 13.64 -11.09
CA LEU A 352 -14.69 14.86 -11.23
C LEU A 352 -15.42 15.97 -12.02
N GLY A 353 -16.49 15.65 -12.76
CA GLY A 353 -17.21 16.57 -13.62
C GLY A 353 -16.47 16.89 -14.93
N LYS A 354 -15.69 15.92 -15.41
CA LYS A 354 -14.93 15.97 -16.68
C LYS A 354 -15.67 15.26 -17.81
#